data_c96eb38ce503e821e484738d0f830762
#
_entry.id   c96eb38ce503e821e484738d0f830762
#
_cell.length_a   1.000
_cell.length_b   1.000
_cell.length_c   1.000
_cell.angle_alpha   90.00
_cell.angle_beta   90.00
_cell.angle_gamma   90.00
#
_symmetry.space_group_name_H-M   'P 1'
#
loop_
_entity.id
_entity.type
_entity.pdbx_description
1 polymer ?
#
loop_
_entity_poly.entity_id
_entity_poly.type
_entity_poly.pdbx_seq_one_letter_code
_entity_poly.pdbx_strand_id
1 'polypeptide(L)'
;MYDLVEDQDKRLWIATMGAGLFYYDLKTGQSVYDPKFNAATKKYKWISCLLYAGDNHLYVGTYDGIRCIDLSTDDFKTEEILSRHIIHSLYEDPQGNIWIGNSEGLAEWNPQTQQLKTYTTAHGLSSNAVYAIKGDGQDNLWISTNAGMSRFNLNTHTFSNFYADDGLQGNEFSKNASFADHNGILWFGGTNGITYFNPQEITNPAKKWNVRIIDFYLHDQPIRKGMLSGGKEIINTSVFEARDFHLSHNDNAFSIEFSTRELNNSERITYLYTINNTSQRSQPGVIQRPSPRRLSFPDQSRRLSAGIRHR
;
A
#
# COMPACT_ATOMS: atom_id res chain seq x y z
N MET A 1 -14.10 -21.64 -13.37
CA MET A 1 -14.80 -20.39 -13.05
C MET A 1 -13.94 -19.64 -12.04
N TYR A 2 -13.68 -18.38 -12.28
CA TYR A 2 -12.79 -17.56 -11.45
C TYR A 2 -13.52 -16.39 -10.79
N ASP A 3 -14.50 -15.81 -11.51
CA ASP A 3 -15.29 -14.70 -11.01
C ASP A 3 -16.64 -14.63 -11.69
N LEU A 4 -17.61 -14.01 -11.05
CA LEU A 4 -18.98 -13.83 -11.50
C LEU A 4 -19.46 -12.43 -11.18
N VAL A 5 -20.16 -11.80 -12.13
CA VAL A 5 -20.83 -10.51 -11.89
C VAL A 5 -22.15 -10.45 -12.67
N GLU A 6 -23.19 -9.94 -12.02
CA GLU A 6 -24.48 -9.68 -12.66
C GLU A 6 -24.54 -8.25 -13.16
N ASP A 7 -25.02 -8.04 -14.39
CA ASP A 7 -25.31 -6.73 -14.95
C ASP A 7 -26.78 -6.32 -14.78
N GLN A 8 -27.11 -5.07 -15.15
CA GLN A 8 -28.46 -4.56 -15.04
C GLN A 8 -29.49 -5.27 -15.97
N ASP A 9 -29.02 -5.92 -17.03
CA ASP A 9 -29.87 -6.66 -17.99
C ASP A 9 -30.17 -8.08 -17.54
N LYS A 10 -29.72 -8.46 -16.33
CA LYS A 10 -29.85 -9.80 -15.77
C LYS A 10 -29.01 -10.84 -16.51
N ARG A 11 -27.84 -10.45 -17.00
CA ARG A 11 -26.84 -11.35 -17.52
C ARG A 11 -25.80 -11.62 -16.42
N LEU A 12 -25.55 -12.87 -16.13
CA LEU A 12 -24.50 -13.30 -15.22
C LEU A 12 -23.23 -13.56 -16.02
N TRP A 13 -22.28 -12.64 -15.96
CA TRP A 13 -21.00 -12.75 -16.64
C TRP A 13 -20.08 -13.71 -15.89
N ILE A 14 -19.39 -14.58 -16.61
CA ILE A 14 -18.61 -15.69 -16.08
C ILE A 14 -17.19 -15.61 -16.62
N ALA A 15 -16.26 -15.33 -15.71
CA ALA A 15 -14.83 -15.36 -15.99
C ALA A 15 -14.28 -16.79 -15.96
N THR A 16 -13.50 -17.16 -16.98
CA THR A 16 -12.86 -18.47 -17.01
C THR A 16 -11.36 -18.39 -17.22
N MET A 17 -10.65 -19.41 -16.76
CA MET A 17 -9.24 -19.57 -17.03
C MET A 17 -9.03 -20.45 -18.27
N GLY A 18 -8.78 -19.82 -19.42
CA GLY A 18 -8.45 -20.49 -20.67
C GLY A 18 -9.60 -20.64 -21.68
N ALA A 19 -10.88 -20.46 -21.29
CA ALA A 19 -12.02 -20.50 -22.19
C ALA A 19 -12.63 -19.13 -22.54
N GLY A 20 -12.14 -18.06 -21.91
CA GLY A 20 -12.61 -16.70 -22.16
C GLY A 20 -13.81 -16.29 -21.32
N LEU A 21 -14.61 -15.34 -21.85
CA LEU A 21 -15.76 -14.74 -21.19
C LEU A 21 -17.06 -15.31 -21.73
N PHE A 22 -18.00 -15.63 -20.82
CA PHE A 22 -19.35 -16.09 -21.11
C PHE A 22 -20.35 -15.24 -20.34
N TYR A 23 -21.60 -15.27 -20.76
CA TYR A 23 -22.67 -14.86 -19.86
C TYR A 23 -23.82 -15.87 -19.90
N TYR A 24 -24.51 -15.96 -18.76
CA TYR A 24 -25.76 -16.69 -18.62
C TYR A 24 -26.90 -15.69 -18.51
N ASP A 25 -27.83 -15.73 -19.42
CA ASP A 25 -29.00 -14.85 -19.40
C ASP A 25 -30.04 -15.42 -18.43
N LEU A 26 -30.26 -14.74 -17.32
CA LEU A 26 -31.19 -15.14 -16.28
C LEU A 26 -32.66 -15.04 -16.71
N LYS A 27 -32.97 -14.28 -17.76
CA LYS A 27 -34.33 -14.15 -18.31
C LYS A 27 -34.70 -15.31 -19.24
N THR A 28 -33.76 -15.72 -20.07
CA THR A 28 -33.97 -16.78 -21.08
C THR A 28 -33.50 -18.15 -20.67
N GLY A 29 -32.64 -18.23 -19.64
CA GLY A 29 -32.04 -19.46 -19.20
C GLY A 29 -30.95 -20.00 -20.14
N GLN A 30 -30.39 -19.16 -21.01
CA GLN A 30 -29.41 -19.58 -22.01
C GLN A 30 -27.98 -19.10 -21.65
N SER A 31 -27.02 -19.95 -21.90
CA SER A 31 -25.60 -19.59 -21.86
C SER A 31 -25.13 -19.11 -23.21
N VAL A 32 -24.48 -17.96 -23.26
CA VAL A 32 -23.97 -17.35 -24.49
C VAL A 32 -22.46 -17.22 -24.42
N TYR A 33 -21.83 -17.76 -25.46
CA TYR A 33 -20.41 -17.52 -25.75
C TYR A 33 -20.35 -16.58 -26.95
N ASP A 34 -19.95 -15.35 -26.73
CA ASP A 34 -19.81 -14.42 -27.84
C ASP A 34 -18.43 -14.54 -28.48
N PRO A 35 -18.35 -15.00 -29.77
CA PRO A 35 -17.09 -15.09 -30.47
C PRO A 35 -16.40 -13.74 -30.67
N LYS A 36 -17.14 -12.61 -30.72
CA LYS A 36 -16.60 -11.27 -30.90
C LYS A 36 -15.77 -10.86 -29.67
N PHE A 37 -16.30 -11.08 -28.46
CA PHE A 37 -15.53 -10.87 -27.23
C PHE A 37 -14.26 -11.72 -27.19
N ASN A 38 -14.38 -12.98 -27.58
CA ASN A 38 -13.33 -13.94 -27.46
C ASN A 38 -12.35 -13.94 -28.65
N ALA A 39 -12.76 -13.47 -29.85
CA ALA A 39 -11.88 -13.36 -31.03
C ALA A 39 -10.96 -12.14 -30.95
N ALA A 40 -11.42 -11.02 -30.44
CA ALA A 40 -10.58 -9.87 -30.14
C ALA A 40 -9.53 -10.21 -29.06
N THR A 41 -9.65 -11.37 -28.41
CA THR A 41 -8.95 -11.72 -27.18
C THR A 41 -8.21 -13.05 -27.23
N LYS A 42 -7.73 -13.51 -28.39
CA LYS A 42 -6.84 -14.71 -28.40
C LYS A 42 -5.74 -14.67 -27.34
N LYS A 43 -5.35 -13.47 -26.94
CA LYS A 43 -4.38 -13.14 -25.88
C LYS A 43 -4.98 -13.18 -24.47
N TYR A 44 -6.31 -13.06 -24.32
CA TYR A 44 -6.98 -12.80 -23.03
C TYR A 44 -7.89 -13.92 -22.54
N LYS A 45 -7.55 -15.17 -22.85
CA LYS A 45 -8.31 -16.33 -22.39
C LYS A 45 -8.25 -16.58 -20.87
N TRP A 46 -7.31 -15.92 -20.18
CA TRP A 46 -7.06 -16.10 -18.77
C TRP A 46 -7.63 -14.89 -18.00
N ILE A 47 -8.92 -14.96 -17.69
CA ILE A 47 -9.61 -13.89 -16.98
C ILE A 47 -9.54 -14.19 -15.49
N SER A 48 -9.11 -13.20 -14.71
CA SER A 48 -8.87 -13.31 -13.26
C SER A 48 -9.98 -12.68 -12.43
N CYS A 49 -10.58 -11.59 -12.89
CA CYS A 49 -11.62 -10.86 -12.18
C CYS A 49 -12.52 -10.07 -13.12
N LEU A 50 -13.73 -9.78 -12.65
CA LEU A 50 -14.73 -8.98 -13.34
C LEU A 50 -15.22 -7.86 -12.42
N LEU A 51 -15.59 -6.73 -13.01
CA LEU A 51 -16.29 -5.66 -12.34
C LEU A 51 -17.34 -5.07 -13.31
N TYR A 52 -18.60 -5.11 -12.93
CA TYR A 52 -19.64 -4.36 -13.59
C TYR A 52 -19.79 -3.00 -12.90
N ALA A 53 -19.51 -1.93 -13.64
CA ALA A 53 -19.61 -0.57 -13.16
C ALA A 53 -20.97 0.07 -13.46
N GLY A 54 -21.34 1.07 -12.66
CA GLY A 54 -22.66 1.70 -12.72
C GLY A 54 -23.00 2.43 -14.03
N ASP A 55 -22.02 2.66 -14.90
CA ASP A 55 -22.13 3.31 -16.20
C ASP A 55 -22.35 2.32 -17.37
N ASN A 56 -22.77 1.09 -17.08
CA ASN A 56 -22.96 -0.01 -18.01
C ASN A 56 -21.68 -0.51 -18.70
N HIS A 57 -20.56 -0.40 -18.04
CA HIS A 57 -19.29 -0.96 -18.48
C HIS A 57 -18.91 -2.21 -17.69
N LEU A 58 -18.40 -3.21 -18.41
CA LEU A 58 -17.81 -4.42 -17.83
C LEU A 58 -16.29 -4.35 -17.93
N TYR A 59 -15.63 -4.23 -16.79
CA TYR A 59 -14.18 -4.29 -16.70
C TYR A 59 -13.74 -5.73 -16.51
N VAL A 60 -12.83 -6.18 -17.37
CA VAL A 60 -12.35 -7.55 -17.44
C VAL A 60 -10.85 -7.57 -17.14
N GLY A 61 -10.49 -7.98 -15.94
CA GLY A 61 -9.10 -8.18 -15.53
C GLY A 61 -8.56 -9.51 -16.03
N THR A 62 -7.37 -9.48 -16.62
CA THR A 62 -6.72 -10.67 -17.22
C THR A 62 -5.28 -10.82 -16.77
N TYR A 63 -4.63 -11.91 -17.18
CA TYR A 63 -3.19 -12.11 -16.97
C TYR A 63 -2.29 -11.23 -17.87
N ASP A 64 -2.87 -10.40 -18.75
CA ASP A 64 -2.12 -9.52 -19.64
C ASP A 64 -2.70 -8.08 -19.70
N GLY A 65 -3.50 -7.73 -18.71
CA GLY A 65 -4.03 -6.37 -18.59
C GLY A 65 -5.51 -6.32 -18.28
N ILE A 66 -6.09 -5.13 -18.43
CA ILE A 66 -7.51 -4.84 -18.20
C ILE A 66 -8.17 -4.32 -19.46
N ARG A 67 -9.39 -4.78 -19.72
CA ARG A 67 -10.26 -4.29 -20.77
C ARG A 67 -11.55 -3.76 -20.20
N CYS A 68 -12.03 -2.70 -20.81
CA CYS A 68 -13.38 -2.18 -20.61
C CYS A 68 -14.25 -2.58 -21.79
N ILE A 69 -15.44 -3.10 -21.52
CA ILE A 69 -16.45 -3.47 -22.52
C ILE A 69 -17.68 -2.61 -22.27
N ASP A 70 -18.04 -1.80 -23.25
CA ASP A 70 -19.28 -1.03 -23.24
C ASP A 70 -20.46 -1.97 -23.57
N LEU A 71 -21.34 -2.19 -22.59
CA LEU A 71 -22.53 -3.04 -22.72
C LEU A 71 -23.75 -2.28 -23.21
N SER A 72 -23.66 -0.98 -23.44
CA SER A 72 -24.77 -0.15 -23.94
C SER A 72 -25.05 -0.34 -25.44
N THR A 73 -24.10 -0.94 -26.16
CA THR A 73 -24.17 -1.14 -27.60
C THR A 73 -24.13 -2.62 -27.97
N ASP A 74 -24.89 -3.03 -29.02
CA ASP A 74 -24.90 -4.42 -29.50
C ASP A 74 -23.54 -4.90 -30.05
N ASP A 75 -22.64 -3.98 -30.40
CA ASP A 75 -21.31 -4.28 -30.93
C ASP A 75 -20.25 -4.45 -29.83
N PHE A 76 -20.60 -4.23 -28.57
CA PHE A 76 -19.74 -4.38 -27.41
C PHE A 76 -18.33 -3.79 -27.61
N LYS A 77 -18.26 -2.49 -27.77
CA LYS A 77 -16.98 -1.81 -27.97
C LYS A 77 -16.02 -2.15 -26.82
N THR A 78 -14.82 -2.50 -27.18
CA THR A 78 -13.80 -2.91 -26.21
C THR A 78 -12.61 -1.97 -26.26
N GLU A 79 -12.21 -1.45 -25.10
CA GLU A 79 -11.02 -0.61 -24.92
C GLU A 79 -10.00 -1.31 -24.00
N GLU A 80 -8.70 -1.18 -24.32
CA GLU A 80 -7.63 -1.63 -23.46
C GLU A 80 -7.16 -0.46 -22.58
N ILE A 81 -7.25 -0.60 -21.26
CA ILE A 81 -6.87 0.43 -20.30
C ILE A 81 -5.42 0.24 -19.85
N LEU A 82 -5.04 -0.99 -19.54
CA LEU A 82 -3.72 -1.35 -19.03
C LEU A 82 -3.29 -2.67 -19.66
N SER A 83 -2.08 -2.72 -20.21
CA SER A 83 -1.51 -3.94 -20.81
C SER A 83 -0.27 -4.43 -20.06
N ARG A 84 0.06 -5.71 -20.26
CA ARG A 84 1.25 -6.37 -19.70
C ARG A 84 1.30 -6.45 -18.16
N HIS A 85 0.15 -6.39 -17.50
CA HIS A 85 0.03 -6.52 -16.05
C HIS A 85 -0.93 -7.67 -15.71
N ILE A 86 -0.55 -8.48 -14.73
CA ILE A 86 -1.46 -9.50 -14.20
C ILE A 86 -2.43 -8.82 -13.23
N ILE A 87 -3.69 -8.74 -13.60
CA ILE A 87 -4.73 -8.12 -12.78
C ILE A 87 -5.27 -9.15 -11.80
N HIS A 88 -5.38 -8.81 -10.53
CA HIS A 88 -5.87 -9.70 -9.49
C HIS A 88 -7.24 -9.30 -8.95
N SER A 89 -7.54 -8.00 -8.92
CA SER A 89 -8.76 -7.48 -8.32
C SER A 89 -9.14 -6.15 -8.93
N LEU A 90 -10.45 -5.88 -9.00
CA LEU A 90 -11.05 -4.64 -9.47
C LEU A 90 -12.06 -4.15 -8.42
N TYR A 91 -12.17 -2.84 -8.27
CA TYR A 91 -13.16 -2.20 -7.40
C TYR A 91 -13.52 -0.81 -7.96
N GLU A 92 -14.80 -0.46 -7.99
CA GLU A 92 -15.30 0.88 -8.31
C GLU A 92 -15.55 1.65 -7.01
N ASP A 93 -14.99 2.84 -6.89
CA ASP A 93 -15.24 3.72 -5.75
C ASP A 93 -16.53 4.55 -5.96
N PRO A 94 -17.07 5.20 -4.91
CA PRO A 94 -18.27 6.04 -5.04
C PRO A 94 -18.13 7.24 -5.99
N GLN A 95 -16.91 7.59 -6.38
CA GLN A 95 -16.60 8.66 -7.33
C GLN A 95 -16.53 8.15 -8.78
N GLY A 96 -16.67 6.83 -8.99
CA GLY A 96 -16.58 6.18 -10.30
C GLY A 96 -15.16 5.92 -10.78
N ASN A 97 -14.14 6.03 -9.92
CA ASN A 97 -12.79 5.60 -10.25
C ASN A 97 -12.68 4.08 -10.13
N ILE A 98 -11.94 3.47 -11.03
CA ILE A 98 -11.68 2.02 -11.03
C ILE A 98 -10.33 1.76 -10.38
N TRP A 99 -10.36 1.05 -9.27
CA TRP A 99 -9.18 0.63 -8.54
C TRP A 99 -8.75 -0.76 -9.01
N ILE A 100 -7.47 -0.88 -9.34
CA ILE A 100 -6.89 -2.03 -10.02
C ILE A 100 -5.77 -2.61 -9.14
N GLY A 101 -5.97 -3.80 -8.62
CA GLY A 101 -4.94 -4.56 -7.91
C GLY A 101 -4.15 -5.44 -8.87
N ASN A 102 -2.84 -5.28 -8.90
CA ASN A 102 -1.95 -6.06 -9.74
C ASN A 102 -0.66 -6.46 -9.01
N SER A 103 0.30 -7.07 -9.71
CA SER A 103 1.58 -7.51 -9.12
C SER A 103 2.58 -6.38 -8.87
N GLU A 104 2.33 -5.17 -9.37
CA GLU A 104 3.25 -4.03 -9.30
C GLU A 104 2.74 -2.92 -8.38
N GLY A 105 1.50 -3.01 -7.90
CA GLY A 105 0.90 -2.05 -6.99
C GLY A 105 -0.61 -1.98 -7.07
N LEU A 106 -1.12 -0.91 -6.48
CA LEU A 106 -2.49 -0.45 -6.56
C LEU A 106 -2.56 0.66 -7.60
N ALA A 107 -3.38 0.52 -8.63
CA ALA A 107 -3.60 1.58 -9.61
C ALA A 107 -5.02 2.15 -9.51
N GLU A 108 -5.13 3.45 -9.68
CA GLU A 108 -6.36 4.23 -9.77
C GLU A 108 -6.55 4.69 -11.21
N TRP A 109 -7.63 4.27 -11.85
CA TRP A 109 -8.02 4.67 -13.17
C TRP A 109 -9.27 5.53 -13.10
N ASN A 110 -9.21 6.74 -13.67
CA ASN A 110 -10.37 7.60 -13.82
C ASN A 110 -10.89 7.51 -15.25
N PRO A 111 -12.09 6.93 -15.46
CA PRO A 111 -12.63 6.73 -16.82
C PRO A 111 -12.91 8.03 -17.58
N GLN A 112 -13.27 9.11 -16.86
CA GLN A 112 -13.65 10.39 -17.47
C GLN A 112 -12.43 11.18 -17.96
N THR A 113 -11.35 11.18 -17.19
CA THR A 113 -10.09 11.91 -17.52
C THR A 113 -9.05 11.04 -18.21
N GLN A 114 -9.28 9.72 -18.25
CA GLN A 114 -8.33 8.70 -18.74
C GLN A 114 -6.96 8.77 -18.05
N GLN A 115 -6.94 9.17 -16.79
CA GLN A 115 -5.71 9.25 -15.99
C GLN A 115 -5.51 7.99 -15.17
N LEU A 116 -4.29 7.47 -15.20
CA LEU A 116 -3.84 6.34 -14.39
C LEU A 116 -2.82 6.80 -13.37
N LYS A 117 -3.05 6.48 -12.10
CA LYS A 117 -2.12 6.77 -11.00
C LYS A 117 -1.79 5.47 -10.27
N THR A 118 -0.53 5.28 -9.89
CA THR A 118 -0.08 4.04 -9.25
C THR A 118 0.50 4.32 -7.87
N TYR A 119 0.13 3.48 -6.92
CA TYR A 119 0.60 3.48 -5.54
C TYR A 119 1.35 2.19 -5.26
N THR A 120 2.52 2.34 -4.63
CA THR A 120 3.45 1.23 -4.34
C THR A 120 3.90 1.28 -2.87
N THR A 121 4.78 0.39 -2.49
CA THR A 121 5.43 0.42 -1.18
C THR A 121 6.15 1.74 -0.89
N ALA A 122 6.63 2.45 -1.92
CA ALA A 122 7.21 3.80 -1.78
C ALA A 122 6.19 4.83 -1.30
N HIS A 123 4.90 4.60 -1.52
CA HIS A 123 3.79 5.44 -1.07
C HIS A 123 3.18 4.97 0.25
N GLY A 124 3.66 3.83 0.81
CA GLY A 124 3.20 3.27 2.08
C GLY A 124 2.34 2.01 1.99
N LEU A 125 2.11 1.45 0.80
CA LEU A 125 1.44 0.16 0.63
C LEU A 125 2.26 -0.96 1.30
N SER A 126 1.62 -1.95 1.93
CA SER A 126 2.29 -3.05 2.63
C SER A 126 3.12 -3.94 1.70
N SER A 127 2.65 -4.15 0.48
CA SER A 127 3.38 -4.84 -0.61
C SER A 127 2.84 -4.42 -1.97
N ASN A 128 3.68 -4.49 -3.01
CA ASN A 128 3.26 -4.21 -4.39
C ASN A 128 2.35 -5.30 -4.97
N ALA A 129 2.37 -6.52 -4.44
CA ALA A 129 1.49 -7.60 -4.89
C ALA A 129 0.09 -7.46 -4.27
N VAL A 130 -0.77 -6.67 -4.90
CA VAL A 130 -2.16 -6.44 -4.48
C VAL A 130 -3.04 -7.59 -4.95
N TYR A 131 -3.75 -8.24 -4.02
CA TYR A 131 -4.54 -9.44 -4.30
C TYR A 131 -6.04 -9.22 -4.31
N ALA A 132 -6.57 -8.41 -3.38
CA ALA A 132 -7.98 -8.04 -3.37
C ALA A 132 -8.19 -6.63 -2.85
N ILE A 133 -9.28 -5.98 -3.30
CA ILE A 133 -9.67 -4.63 -2.93
C ILE A 133 -11.14 -4.63 -2.56
N LYS A 134 -11.48 -4.03 -1.42
CA LYS A 134 -12.88 -3.74 -1.02
C LYS A 134 -12.96 -2.36 -0.38
N GLY A 135 -14.02 -1.64 -0.72
CA GLY A 135 -14.35 -0.39 -0.01
C GLY A 135 -15.10 -0.66 1.29
N ASP A 136 -15.01 0.25 2.24
CA ASP A 136 -15.76 0.21 3.51
C ASP A 136 -17.11 0.96 3.43
N GLY A 137 -17.51 1.38 2.24
CA GLY A 137 -18.71 2.19 2.03
C GLY A 137 -18.57 3.66 2.46
N GLN A 138 -17.38 4.06 2.90
CA GLN A 138 -17.02 5.42 3.28
C GLN A 138 -15.82 5.90 2.45
N ASP A 139 -14.74 6.26 3.14
CA ASP A 139 -13.57 6.90 2.52
C ASP A 139 -12.34 5.99 2.48
N ASN A 140 -12.47 4.68 2.72
CA ASN A 140 -11.31 3.81 2.73
C ASN A 140 -11.46 2.59 1.84
N LEU A 141 -10.34 2.21 1.23
CA LEU A 141 -10.14 0.92 0.58
C LEU A 141 -9.33 -0.01 1.49
N TRP A 142 -9.78 -1.24 1.60
CA TRP A 142 -9.08 -2.32 2.28
C TRP A 142 -8.46 -3.24 1.24
N ILE A 143 -7.17 -3.40 1.32
CA ILE A 143 -6.33 -3.98 0.28
C ILE A 143 -5.53 -5.13 0.89
N SER A 144 -5.81 -6.35 0.46
CA SER A 144 -5.02 -7.50 0.86
C SER A 144 -3.84 -7.72 -0.08
N THR A 145 -2.71 -8.15 0.48
CA THR A 145 -1.46 -8.35 -0.25
C THR A 145 -0.81 -9.69 0.14
N ASN A 146 0.35 -10.00 -0.44
CA ASN A 146 1.16 -11.13 0.02
C ASN A 146 1.99 -10.83 1.28
N ALA A 147 1.92 -9.60 1.82
CA ALA A 147 2.67 -9.19 3.02
C ALA A 147 1.82 -8.25 3.90
N GLY A 148 0.66 -8.74 4.34
CA GLY A 148 -0.27 -8.00 5.19
C GLY A 148 -1.41 -7.35 4.41
N MET A 149 -2.13 -6.49 5.10
CA MET A 149 -3.28 -5.74 4.61
C MET A 149 -3.02 -4.25 4.75
N SER A 150 -3.46 -3.46 3.78
CA SER A 150 -3.41 -2.00 3.82
C SER A 150 -4.80 -1.41 3.82
N ARG A 151 -5.03 -0.39 4.64
CA ARG A 151 -6.15 0.53 4.53
C ARG A 151 -5.67 1.81 3.85
N PHE A 152 -6.25 2.16 2.73
CA PHE A 152 -5.98 3.38 1.98
C PHE A 152 -7.12 4.37 2.17
N ASN A 153 -6.82 5.58 2.63
CA ASN A 153 -7.83 6.62 2.76
C ASN A 153 -7.91 7.45 1.46
N LEU A 154 -9.09 7.47 0.85
CA LEU A 154 -9.35 8.13 -0.43
C LEU A 154 -9.19 9.66 -0.40
N ASN A 155 -9.43 10.29 0.76
CA ASN A 155 -9.35 11.75 0.91
C ASN A 155 -7.92 12.24 1.16
N THR A 156 -7.17 11.51 1.99
CA THR A 156 -5.81 11.91 2.40
C THR A 156 -4.72 11.24 1.58
N HIS A 157 -5.06 10.21 0.79
CA HIS A 157 -4.14 9.38 0.02
C HIS A 157 -3.03 8.75 0.89
N THR A 158 -3.38 8.33 2.10
CA THR A 158 -2.45 7.73 3.07
C THR A 158 -2.78 6.28 3.34
N PHE A 159 -1.74 5.49 3.61
CA PHE A 159 -1.86 4.08 3.97
C PHE A 159 -1.73 3.86 5.48
N SER A 160 -2.46 2.85 5.98
CA SER A 160 -2.26 2.25 7.29
C SER A 160 -2.18 0.74 7.11
N ASN A 161 -1.13 0.10 7.62
CA ASN A 161 -0.87 -1.32 7.37
C ASN A 161 -1.16 -2.16 8.61
N PHE A 162 -1.71 -3.36 8.37
CA PHE A 162 -2.06 -4.36 9.36
C PHE A 162 -1.40 -5.70 9.01
N TYR A 163 -1.09 -6.48 10.03
CA TYR A 163 -0.36 -7.74 9.87
C TYR A 163 -0.89 -8.81 10.85
N ALA A 164 -0.30 -9.99 10.85
CA ALA A 164 -0.73 -11.10 11.72
C ALA A 164 -0.82 -10.71 13.20
N ASP A 165 0.14 -9.91 13.71
CA ASP A 165 0.14 -9.45 15.11
C ASP A 165 -0.99 -8.45 15.43
N ASP A 166 -1.65 -7.89 14.41
CA ASP A 166 -2.83 -7.05 14.58
C ASP A 166 -4.15 -7.86 14.55
N GLY A 167 -4.03 -9.20 14.49
CA GLY A 167 -5.17 -10.13 14.53
C GLY A 167 -5.61 -10.65 13.16
N LEU A 168 -4.81 -10.44 12.10
CA LEU A 168 -5.07 -11.08 10.80
C LEU A 168 -4.78 -12.59 10.88
N GLN A 169 -5.43 -13.38 10.00
CA GLN A 169 -5.18 -14.83 9.88
C GLN A 169 -3.70 -15.15 9.55
N GLY A 170 -2.98 -14.19 9.00
CA GLY A 170 -1.60 -14.27 8.57
C GLY A 170 -1.25 -13.07 7.70
N ASN A 171 0.00 -12.99 7.23
CA ASN A 171 0.42 -11.90 6.35
C ASN A 171 0.17 -12.19 4.87
N GLU A 172 -0.01 -13.46 4.49
CA GLU A 172 -0.23 -13.85 3.10
C GLU A 172 -1.70 -14.10 2.81
N PHE A 173 -2.26 -13.31 1.89
CA PHE A 173 -3.64 -13.44 1.43
C PHE A 173 -3.71 -14.15 0.07
N SER A 174 -4.91 -14.59 -0.30
CA SER A 174 -5.18 -15.23 -1.58
C SER A 174 -5.73 -14.25 -2.60
N LYS A 175 -5.37 -14.46 -3.87
CA LYS A 175 -5.80 -13.60 -4.99
C LYS A 175 -7.32 -13.64 -5.15
N ASN A 176 -7.92 -12.47 -5.31
CA ASN A 176 -9.36 -12.26 -5.50
C ASN A 176 -10.25 -12.91 -4.41
N ALA A 177 -9.67 -13.23 -3.24
CA ALA A 177 -10.37 -13.87 -2.14
C ALA A 177 -10.90 -12.80 -1.15
N SER A 178 -11.96 -12.08 -1.54
CA SER A 178 -12.56 -11.05 -0.70
C SER A 178 -14.07 -10.95 -0.95
N PHE A 179 -14.80 -10.61 0.12
CA PHE A 179 -16.23 -10.41 0.07
C PHE A 179 -16.64 -9.29 1.04
N ALA A 180 -17.62 -8.49 0.66
CA ALA A 180 -18.28 -7.54 1.54
C ALA A 180 -19.72 -8.01 1.71
N ASP A 181 -20.14 -8.27 2.94
CA ASP A 181 -21.51 -8.73 3.18
C ASP A 181 -22.50 -7.54 3.32
N HIS A 182 -23.80 -7.85 3.39
CA HIS A 182 -24.87 -6.87 3.48
C HIS A 182 -24.87 -6.07 4.80
N ASN A 183 -24.13 -6.52 5.82
CA ASN A 183 -23.93 -5.81 7.08
C ASN A 183 -22.69 -4.91 7.06
N GLY A 184 -21.97 -4.86 5.94
CA GLY A 184 -20.73 -4.10 5.79
C GLY A 184 -19.50 -4.77 6.41
N ILE A 185 -19.60 -6.04 6.81
CA ILE A 185 -18.44 -6.82 7.25
C ILE A 185 -17.60 -7.19 6.03
N LEU A 186 -16.31 -6.95 6.13
CA LEU A 186 -15.34 -7.33 5.10
C LEU A 186 -14.70 -8.67 5.44
N TRP A 187 -14.56 -9.52 4.42
CA TRP A 187 -14.00 -10.87 4.51
C TRP A 187 -12.83 -10.99 3.52
N PHE A 188 -11.70 -11.51 3.99
CA PHE A 188 -10.53 -11.74 3.17
C PHE A 188 -9.94 -13.13 3.44
N GLY A 189 -9.78 -13.93 2.40
CA GLY A 189 -9.18 -15.25 2.46
C GLY A 189 -7.65 -15.19 2.36
N GLY A 190 -6.98 -16.07 3.09
CA GLY A 190 -5.53 -16.21 3.05
C GLY A 190 -5.06 -17.64 3.30
N THR A 191 -3.75 -17.81 3.39
CA THR A 191 -3.13 -19.16 3.50
C THR A 191 -3.44 -19.87 4.82
N ASN A 192 -3.74 -19.11 5.89
CA ASN A 192 -3.99 -19.64 7.23
C ASN A 192 -5.46 -19.52 7.67
N GLY A 193 -6.37 -19.20 6.73
CA GLY A 193 -7.79 -19.08 7.03
C GLY A 193 -8.41 -17.79 6.51
N ILE A 194 -9.35 -17.22 7.26
CA ILE A 194 -10.13 -16.05 6.87
C ILE A 194 -9.98 -14.96 7.92
N THR A 195 -9.69 -13.75 7.47
CA THR A 195 -9.81 -12.52 8.27
C THR A 195 -11.15 -11.87 7.95
N TYR A 196 -11.94 -11.55 8.98
CA TYR A 196 -13.16 -10.76 8.82
C TYR A 196 -13.25 -9.69 9.90
N PHE A 197 -13.82 -8.56 9.57
CA PHE A 197 -13.95 -7.44 10.52
C PHE A 197 -15.00 -6.43 10.05
N ASN A 198 -15.51 -5.66 11.01
CA ASN A 198 -16.28 -4.45 10.74
C ASN A 198 -15.29 -3.28 10.54
N PRO A 199 -15.19 -2.67 9.35
CA PRO A 199 -14.27 -1.56 9.10
C PRO A 199 -14.48 -0.37 10.03
N GLN A 200 -15.71 -0.13 10.47
CA GLN A 200 -16.08 0.99 11.35
C GLN A 200 -15.53 0.83 12.78
N GLU A 201 -15.23 -0.40 13.20
CA GLU A 201 -14.67 -0.69 14.52
C GLU A 201 -13.14 -0.59 14.53
N ILE A 202 -12.51 -0.56 13.34
CA ILE A 202 -11.06 -0.45 13.22
C ILE A 202 -10.63 1.01 13.42
N THR A 203 -10.37 1.36 14.65
CA THR A 203 -9.76 2.65 14.99
C THR A 203 -8.26 2.59 14.75
N ASN A 204 -7.73 3.63 14.13
CA ASN A 204 -6.27 3.82 14.05
C ASN A 204 -5.91 4.89 15.10
N PRO A 205 -5.62 4.53 16.34
CA PRO A 205 -5.13 5.51 17.28
C PRO A 205 -3.84 6.08 16.69
N ALA A 206 -3.81 7.39 16.47
CA ALA A 206 -2.60 8.09 16.05
C ALA A 206 -1.54 7.90 17.16
N LYS A 207 -0.78 6.81 17.07
CA LYS A 207 0.24 6.47 18.04
C LYS A 207 1.39 7.44 17.83
N LYS A 208 1.49 8.48 18.66
CA LYS A 208 2.64 9.39 18.65
C LYS A 208 3.83 8.67 19.27
N TRP A 209 4.74 8.26 18.42
CA TRP A 209 6.00 7.66 18.85
C TRP A 209 6.96 8.77 19.32
N ASN A 210 7.52 8.63 20.51
CA ASN A 210 8.59 9.50 20.99
C ASN A 210 9.93 8.86 20.65
N VAL A 211 10.56 9.31 19.59
CA VAL A 211 11.92 8.91 19.25
C VAL A 211 12.89 9.58 20.22
N ARG A 212 13.82 8.81 20.78
CA ARG A 212 14.87 9.31 21.67
C ARG A 212 16.23 8.83 21.20
N ILE A 213 17.23 9.68 21.34
CA ILE A 213 18.63 9.29 21.17
C ILE A 213 19.01 8.41 22.36
N ILE A 214 19.51 7.21 22.08
CA ILE A 214 19.96 6.25 23.09
C ILE A 214 21.43 6.44 23.37
N ASP A 215 22.22 6.57 22.31
CA ASP A 215 23.65 6.83 22.42
C ASP A 215 24.15 7.69 21.25
N PHE A 216 25.30 8.35 21.48
CA PHE A 216 25.97 9.19 20.51
C PHE A 216 27.47 8.85 20.56
N TYR A 217 28.07 8.65 19.39
CA TYR A 217 29.47 8.28 19.26
C TYR A 217 30.21 9.32 18.44
N LEU A 218 31.37 9.73 18.91
CA LEU A 218 32.31 10.57 18.20
C LEU A 218 33.58 9.77 17.94
N HIS A 219 33.99 9.63 16.67
CA HIS A 219 35.12 8.78 16.27
C HIS A 219 35.08 7.38 16.91
N ASP A 220 33.88 6.75 16.88
CA ASP A 220 33.57 5.45 17.47
C ASP A 220 33.68 5.36 19.00
N GLN A 221 33.88 6.47 19.69
CA GLN A 221 33.87 6.55 21.14
C GLN A 221 32.52 7.07 21.65
N PRO A 222 31.89 6.39 22.61
CA PRO A 222 30.62 6.84 23.15
C PRO A 222 30.81 8.14 23.94
N ILE A 223 30.00 9.14 23.66
CA ILE A 223 30.02 10.42 24.35
C ILE A 223 29.38 10.28 25.73
N ARG A 224 30.02 10.93 26.72
CA ARG A 224 29.55 11.02 28.10
C ARG A 224 29.56 12.46 28.56
N LYS A 225 28.75 12.76 29.59
CA LYS A 225 28.73 14.07 30.25
C LYS A 225 30.14 14.54 30.63
N GLY A 226 30.45 15.80 30.31
CA GLY A 226 31.74 16.42 30.61
C GLY A 226 32.85 16.15 29.57
N MET A 227 32.57 15.38 28.51
CA MET A 227 33.53 15.24 27.41
C MET A 227 33.58 16.54 26.60
N LEU A 228 34.77 16.86 26.16
CA LEU A 228 35.06 18.13 25.45
C LEU A 228 35.30 17.89 23.97
N SER A 229 34.83 18.82 23.15
CA SER A 229 35.16 18.98 21.74
C SER A 229 35.55 20.43 21.49
N GLY A 230 36.74 20.65 20.95
CA GLY A 230 37.24 22.01 20.72
C GLY A 230 37.27 22.91 21.97
N GLY A 231 37.45 22.31 23.16
CA GLY A 231 37.49 23.03 24.45
C GLY A 231 36.10 23.36 25.06
N LYS A 232 35.00 22.89 24.45
CA LYS A 232 33.63 23.04 25.00
C LYS A 232 33.03 21.67 25.29
N GLU A 233 32.19 21.60 26.33
CA GLU A 233 31.45 20.38 26.62
C GLU A 233 30.56 20.01 25.45
N ILE A 234 30.60 18.74 25.03
CA ILE A 234 29.73 18.19 23.99
C ILE A 234 28.28 18.16 24.50
N ILE A 235 28.11 17.66 25.73
CA ILE A 235 26.82 17.62 26.44
C ILE A 235 27.03 17.88 27.91
N ASN A 236 26.09 18.56 28.56
CA ASN A 236 26.09 18.84 30.00
C ASN A 236 25.15 17.93 30.80
N THR A 237 24.40 17.07 30.12
CA THR A 237 23.48 16.11 30.70
C THR A 237 23.79 14.69 30.21
N SER A 238 22.98 13.70 30.53
CA SER A 238 23.07 12.38 29.89
C SER A 238 22.70 12.45 28.40
N VAL A 239 23.27 11.58 27.56
CA VAL A 239 22.93 11.49 26.12
C VAL A 239 21.42 11.35 25.93
N PHE A 240 20.78 10.61 26.82
CA PHE A 240 19.35 10.33 26.80
C PHE A 240 18.46 11.56 27.05
N GLU A 241 18.97 12.55 27.75
CA GLU A 241 18.29 13.81 28.09
C GLU A 241 18.74 14.97 27.19
N ALA A 242 19.90 14.82 26.53
CA ALA A 242 20.48 15.86 25.71
C ALA A 242 19.59 16.15 24.51
N ARG A 243 19.37 17.45 24.25
CA ARG A 243 18.67 17.96 23.06
C ARG A 243 19.63 18.51 22.03
N ASP A 244 20.78 19.01 22.49
CA ASP A 244 21.79 19.65 21.68
C ASP A 244 23.15 19.01 21.94
N PHE A 245 23.94 18.85 20.91
CA PHE A 245 25.29 18.33 20.94
C PHE A 245 26.22 19.36 20.31
N HIS A 246 27.23 19.81 21.07
CA HIS A 246 28.23 20.78 20.59
C HIS A 246 29.47 20.05 20.10
N LEU A 247 29.67 20.02 18.79
CA LEU A 247 30.83 19.46 18.15
C LEU A 247 31.72 20.55 17.58
N SER A 248 33.04 20.38 17.66
CA SER A 248 33.97 21.26 16.95
C SER A 248 33.93 20.96 15.45
N HIS A 249 34.48 21.86 14.66
CA HIS A 249 34.48 21.66 13.20
C HIS A 249 35.38 20.48 12.75
N ASN A 250 36.30 20.04 13.61
CA ASN A 250 37.18 18.89 13.36
C ASN A 250 36.52 17.55 13.68
N ASP A 251 35.35 17.57 14.36
CA ASP A 251 34.60 16.37 14.75
C ASP A 251 33.57 16.05 13.67
N ASN A 252 34.08 15.64 12.54
CA ASN A 252 33.28 15.44 11.31
C ASN A 252 32.72 14.03 11.14
N ALA A 253 33.17 13.06 11.97
CA ALA A 253 32.68 11.68 11.94
C ALA A 253 31.99 11.32 13.26
N PHE A 254 30.69 11.18 13.25
CA PHE A 254 29.89 10.79 14.42
C PHE A 254 28.82 9.76 14.04
N SER A 255 28.31 9.06 15.06
CA SER A 255 27.20 8.13 14.89
C SER A 255 26.15 8.36 15.98
N ILE A 256 24.90 8.22 15.61
CA ILE A 256 23.75 8.39 16.51
C ILE A 256 22.98 7.07 16.58
N GLU A 257 22.70 6.64 17.80
CA GLU A 257 21.81 5.52 18.08
C GLU A 257 20.49 6.03 18.67
N PHE A 258 19.35 5.59 18.12
CA PHE A 258 18.04 6.06 18.55
C PHE A 258 17.00 4.95 18.56
N SER A 259 15.94 5.11 19.37
CA SER A 259 14.83 4.17 19.49
C SER A 259 13.55 4.86 19.95
N THR A 260 12.43 4.20 19.74
CA THR A 260 11.10 4.63 20.20
C THR A 260 10.68 4.06 21.54
N ARG A 261 11.45 3.18 22.17
CA ARG A 261 11.09 2.39 23.36
C ARG A 261 9.92 1.41 23.15
N GLU A 262 9.46 1.21 21.94
CA GLU A 262 8.43 0.25 21.67
C GLU A 262 9.03 -1.14 21.53
N LEU A 263 8.66 -2.05 22.44
CA LEU A 263 9.12 -3.45 22.42
C LEU A 263 8.25 -4.30 21.48
N ASN A 264 6.98 -3.95 21.33
CA ASN A 264 6.06 -4.61 20.41
C ASN A 264 6.06 -3.86 19.08
N ASN A 265 6.18 -4.55 17.96
CA ASN A 265 6.17 -3.97 16.61
C ASN A 265 7.39 -3.11 16.22
N SER A 266 8.53 -3.29 16.87
CA SER A 266 9.77 -2.56 16.54
C SER A 266 10.17 -2.75 15.06
N GLU A 267 9.79 -3.86 14.41
CA GLU A 267 10.07 -4.17 13.01
C GLU A 267 9.34 -3.29 11.98
N ARG A 268 8.32 -2.55 12.41
CA ARG A 268 7.44 -1.77 11.54
C ARG A 268 7.69 -0.27 11.58
N ILE A 269 8.56 0.16 12.48
CA ILE A 269 8.83 1.58 12.65
C ILE A 269 9.82 2.03 11.57
N THR A 270 9.38 2.94 10.72
CA THR A 270 10.23 3.64 9.76
C THR A 270 10.65 4.98 10.35
N TYR A 271 11.94 5.21 10.42
CA TYR A 271 12.49 6.47 10.91
C TYR A 271 12.84 7.36 9.73
N LEU A 272 12.33 8.60 9.76
CA LEU A 272 12.73 9.66 8.85
C LEU A 272 13.70 10.58 9.57
N TYR A 273 14.87 10.82 9.00
CA TYR A 273 15.83 11.77 9.53
C TYR A 273 16.20 12.81 8.50
N THR A 274 16.52 13.99 8.95
CA THR A 274 16.94 15.11 8.11
C THR A 274 18.22 15.70 8.68
N ILE A 275 19.23 15.89 7.84
CA ILE A 275 20.44 16.61 8.20
C ILE A 275 20.37 17.96 7.48
N ASN A 276 20.28 19.05 8.24
CA ASN A 276 20.24 20.39 7.67
C ASN A 276 21.65 20.82 7.29
N ASN A 277 21.91 20.90 5.99
CA ASN A 277 23.10 21.51 5.43
C ASN A 277 22.72 22.89 4.86
N THR A 278 23.41 23.96 5.23
CA THR A 278 23.08 25.37 4.90
C THR A 278 23.14 25.71 3.41
N SER A 279 23.47 24.80 2.53
CA SER A 279 23.59 25.05 1.09
C SER A 279 22.84 24.10 0.16
N GLN A 280 22.17 23.08 0.66
CA GLN A 280 21.35 22.17 -0.18
C GLN A 280 20.08 21.75 0.55
N ARG A 281 18.97 21.62 -0.20
CA ARG A 281 17.73 21.00 0.31
C ARG A 281 18.05 19.58 0.76
N SER A 282 18.01 19.34 2.06
CA SER A 282 18.19 18.01 2.63
C SER A 282 17.05 17.10 2.18
N GLN A 283 17.39 15.97 1.55
CA GLN A 283 16.43 14.90 1.32
C GLN A 283 16.26 14.08 2.59
N PRO A 284 15.03 13.67 2.96
CA PRO A 284 14.83 12.78 4.09
C PRO A 284 15.44 11.42 3.80
N GLY A 285 16.24 10.91 4.73
CA GLY A 285 16.71 9.52 4.70
C GLY A 285 15.70 8.60 5.36
N VAL A 286 15.46 7.43 4.76
CA VAL A 286 14.54 6.41 5.27
C VAL A 286 15.34 5.22 5.78
N ILE A 287 15.10 4.81 7.04
CA ILE A 287 15.69 3.62 7.63
C ILE A 287 14.58 2.62 7.90
N GLN A 288 14.64 1.49 7.21
CA GLN A 288 13.73 0.36 7.44
C GLN A 288 14.46 -0.71 8.26
N ARG A 289 14.06 -0.93 9.49
CA ARG A 289 14.23 -2.13 10.37
C ARG A 289 14.45 -1.78 11.85
N PRO A 290 14.12 -2.73 12.76
CA PRO A 290 14.03 -2.49 14.18
C PRO A 290 15.16 -3.15 14.96
N SER A 291 16.11 -2.39 15.30
CA SER A 291 17.05 -2.58 16.39
C SER A 291 17.65 -1.21 16.68
N PRO A 292 18.27 -0.98 17.83
CA PRO A 292 19.00 0.26 18.08
C PRO A 292 19.92 0.52 16.88
N ARG A 293 19.80 1.68 16.25
CA ARG A 293 20.51 1.94 14.98
C ARG A 293 21.51 3.04 15.13
N ARG A 294 22.68 2.69 14.66
CA ARG A 294 23.82 3.58 14.52
C ARG A 294 23.83 4.17 13.11
N LEU A 295 23.66 5.47 13.00
CA LEU A 295 23.90 6.22 11.79
C LEU A 295 25.29 6.82 11.86
N SER A 296 26.14 6.45 10.90
CA SER A 296 27.48 7.02 10.77
C SER A 296 27.47 8.08 9.67
N PHE A 297 27.96 9.26 9.98
CA PHE A 297 28.04 10.39 9.05
C PHE A 297 29.53 10.69 8.79
N PRO A 298 30.07 10.24 7.64
CA PRO A 298 31.40 10.67 7.24
C PRO A 298 31.32 12.11 6.71
N ASP A 299 32.19 12.95 7.25
CA ASP A 299 32.51 14.30 6.80
C ASP A 299 31.35 15.26 6.55
N GLN A 300 30.85 15.94 7.61
CA GLN A 300 30.07 17.15 7.46
C GLN A 300 30.33 18.14 8.62
N SER A 301 31.13 19.17 8.32
CA SER A 301 31.36 20.29 9.22
C SER A 301 30.15 21.22 9.25
N ARG A 302 29.13 21.02 10.11
CA ARG A 302 28.12 22.05 10.46
C ARG A 302 27.14 21.57 11.54
N ARG A 303 26.44 22.54 12.20
CA ARG A 303 25.45 22.30 13.27
C ARG A 303 24.35 21.32 12.83
N LEU A 304 24.17 20.29 13.62
CA LEU A 304 23.05 19.35 13.51
C LEU A 304 21.88 19.87 14.32
N SER A 305 20.77 20.17 13.67
CA SER A 305 19.46 20.08 14.26
C SER A 305 18.78 18.85 13.67
N ALA A 306 18.75 17.75 14.43
CA ALA A 306 18.05 16.56 14.01
C ALA A 306 16.55 16.73 14.32
N GLY A 307 15.76 16.98 13.30
CA GLY A 307 14.32 16.88 13.38
C GLY A 307 13.91 15.48 12.88
N ILE A 308 13.53 14.59 13.81
CA ILE A 308 12.96 13.29 13.45
C ILE A 308 11.46 13.49 13.40
N ARG A 309 10.86 13.41 12.21
CA ARG A 309 9.40 13.43 12.03
C ARG A 309 8.92 12.02 11.69
N HIS A 310 7.78 11.72 12.22
CA HIS A 310 7.01 10.50 11.98
C HIS A 310 6.04 10.72 10.83
N ARG A 311 5.93 9.74 9.93
CA ARG A 311 4.79 9.57 9.03
C ARG A 311 4.05 8.30 9.37
#